data_276d2d56823617c839c301aa4a62ec33
#
_entry.id   276d2d56823617c839c301aa4a62ec33
#
_cell.length_a   1.000
_cell.length_b   1.000
_cell.length_c   1.000
_cell.angle_alpha   90.00
_cell.angle_beta   90.00
_cell.angle_gamma   90.00
#
_symmetry.space_group_name_H-M   'P 1'
#
loop_
_entity.id
_entity.type
_entity.pdbx_description
1 polymer ?
#
loop_
_entity_poly.entity_id
_entity_poly.type
_entity_poly.pdbx_seq_one_letter_code
_entity_poly.pdbx_strand_id
1 'polypeptide(L)'
;MLYRCVQTPTCAVMLLLIGAFPKPNHGQQVEIQDTQIQYNRGQHVAPIYEGYIRNPDGTIDMWFGYLNRNYEETLNIPVGPDNNIQPGGPDRGQPSVFVPRRRTGGAVARRENYVFRVSLPADFDPEEEIVWTVTAHGKTDRAVGRLIDLYALEPPTNENTPPTVRLGFEPSQITVAGSIMLTATISDDGLPVNQRDRANVRWEHYRGPGTVTLNPPQSPFPEDVTAVSDTALSTTATFSEPGTF
;
A
#
# COMPACT_ATOMS: atom_id res chain seq x y z
N MET A 1 -105.84 14.31 8.50
CA MET A 1 -105.76 15.20 7.33
C MET A 1 -104.40 15.15 6.75
N LEU A 2 -104.26 14.53 5.64
CA LEU A 2 -103.01 14.22 4.96
C LEU A 2 -102.54 15.42 4.12
N TYR A 3 -101.29 15.82 4.25
CA TYR A 3 -100.59 16.59 3.22
C TYR A 3 -99.34 15.88 2.79
N ARG A 4 -99.32 15.42 1.53
CA ARG A 4 -98.12 14.91 0.83
C ARG A 4 -97.30 16.10 0.36
N CYS A 5 -96.05 16.13 0.72
CA CYS A 5 -95.06 17.01 0.09
C CYS A 5 -94.27 16.17 -0.93
N VAL A 6 -94.31 16.56 -2.17
CA VAL A 6 -93.59 15.96 -3.30
C VAL A 6 -92.29 16.69 -3.38
N GLN A 7 -91.16 15.98 -3.11
CA GLN A 7 -89.83 16.49 -3.37
C GLN A 7 -89.31 16.05 -4.73
N THR A 8 -89.03 17.02 -5.53
CA THR A 8 -88.28 16.82 -6.79
C THR A 8 -86.80 16.58 -6.61
N PRO A 9 -86.17 15.62 -7.24
CA PRO A 9 -84.73 15.44 -7.10
C PRO A 9 -84.00 16.43 -8.01
N THR A 10 -83.25 17.33 -7.39
CA THR A 10 -82.24 18.17 -8.07
C THR A 10 -81.02 17.36 -8.35
N CYS A 11 -80.78 16.99 -9.60
CA CYS A 11 -79.59 16.36 -10.06
C CYS A 11 -78.43 17.38 -9.99
N ALA A 12 -77.58 17.28 -8.99
CA ALA A 12 -76.35 18.01 -8.94
C ALA A 12 -75.30 17.26 -9.77
N VAL A 13 -75.02 17.80 -10.93
CA VAL A 13 -73.89 17.33 -11.76
C VAL A 13 -72.58 17.83 -11.12
N MET A 14 -71.92 16.96 -10.42
CA MET A 14 -70.59 17.22 -9.85
C MET A 14 -69.58 17.05 -10.96
N LEU A 15 -69.04 18.15 -11.54
CA LEU A 15 -67.96 18.17 -12.50
C LEU A 15 -66.66 17.86 -11.70
N LEU A 16 -66.18 16.63 -11.80
CA LEU A 16 -64.85 16.23 -11.35
C LEU A 16 -63.80 16.85 -12.28
N LEU A 17 -63.27 18.01 -11.90
CA LEU A 17 -62.05 18.53 -12.46
C LEU A 17 -60.88 17.63 -12.02
N ILE A 18 -60.52 16.65 -12.86
CA ILE A 18 -59.29 15.89 -12.71
C ILE A 18 -58.13 16.86 -13.06
N GLY A 19 -57.65 17.58 -12.08
CA GLY A 19 -56.40 18.32 -12.18
C GLY A 19 -55.29 17.35 -12.51
N ALA A 20 -54.77 17.38 -13.74
CA ALA A 20 -53.54 16.74 -14.08
C ALA A 20 -52.40 17.46 -13.31
N PHE A 21 -52.09 16.98 -12.10
CA PHE A 21 -50.85 17.37 -11.45
C PHE A 21 -49.70 16.87 -12.32
N PRO A 22 -48.79 17.75 -12.76
CA PRO A 22 -47.58 17.28 -13.42
C PRO A 22 -46.85 16.36 -12.42
N LYS A 23 -46.68 15.09 -12.82
CA LYS A 23 -45.83 14.18 -12.06
C LYS A 23 -44.48 14.87 -11.90
N PRO A 24 -43.94 14.96 -10.66
CA PRO A 24 -42.59 15.43 -10.53
C PRO A 24 -41.71 14.55 -11.43
N ASN A 25 -41.06 15.20 -12.36
CA ASN A 25 -40.05 14.56 -13.18
C ASN A 25 -38.96 14.12 -12.15
N HIS A 26 -39.00 12.86 -11.74
CA HIS A 26 -37.90 12.26 -11.04
C HIS A 26 -36.80 12.25 -12.10
N GLY A 27 -36.01 13.33 -12.14
CA GLY A 27 -34.75 13.29 -12.80
C GLY A 27 -34.15 11.98 -12.35
N GLN A 28 -33.77 11.12 -13.29
CA GLN A 28 -32.97 9.97 -12.97
C GLN A 28 -31.81 10.51 -12.15
N GLN A 29 -31.87 10.36 -10.81
CA GLN A 29 -30.67 10.30 -10.03
C GLN A 29 -29.94 9.12 -10.67
N VAL A 30 -29.01 9.44 -11.54
CA VAL A 30 -27.92 8.56 -11.83
C VAL A 30 -27.31 8.37 -10.45
N GLU A 31 -27.69 7.30 -9.74
CA GLU A 31 -26.84 6.75 -8.74
C GLU A 31 -25.53 6.58 -9.48
N ILE A 32 -24.63 7.53 -9.26
CA ILE A 32 -23.23 7.31 -9.46
C ILE A 32 -22.95 6.22 -8.41
N GLN A 33 -23.28 4.98 -8.74
CA GLN A 33 -22.61 3.85 -8.13
C GLN A 33 -21.16 4.28 -8.25
N ASP A 34 -20.54 4.43 -7.09
CA ASP A 34 -19.13 4.72 -6.93
C ASP A 34 -18.40 3.58 -7.66
N THR A 35 -18.43 3.67 -8.97
CA THR A 35 -17.68 2.83 -9.87
C THR A 35 -16.28 3.32 -9.60
N GLN A 36 -15.64 2.70 -8.60
CA GLN A 36 -14.22 2.91 -8.33
C GLN A 36 -13.52 2.61 -9.63
N ILE A 37 -13.23 3.67 -10.38
CA ILE A 37 -12.52 3.56 -11.64
C ILE A 37 -11.16 2.98 -11.29
N GLN A 38 -10.95 1.71 -11.65
CA GLN A 38 -9.71 1.00 -11.44
C GLN A 38 -8.84 1.22 -12.65
N TYR A 39 -7.71 1.87 -12.44
CA TYR A 39 -6.71 2.07 -13.48
C TYR A 39 -5.68 0.94 -13.40
N ASN A 40 -5.57 0.15 -14.45
CA ASN A 40 -4.55 -0.89 -14.51
C ASN A 40 -3.16 -0.30 -14.68
N ARG A 41 -3.04 0.80 -15.43
CA ARG A 41 -1.76 1.44 -15.80
C ARG A 41 -1.91 2.95 -15.92
N GLY A 42 -0.77 3.66 -16.02
CA GLY A 42 -0.71 5.09 -16.29
C GLY A 42 -0.94 5.99 -15.07
N GLN A 43 -1.02 5.41 -13.87
CA GLN A 43 -1.13 6.16 -12.62
C GLN A 43 0.23 6.29 -11.94
N HIS A 44 0.38 7.32 -11.14
CA HIS A 44 1.58 7.59 -10.37
C HIS A 44 1.65 6.79 -9.07
N VAL A 45 2.78 6.90 -8.39
CA VAL A 45 3.01 6.37 -7.04
C VAL A 45 2.89 7.52 -6.04
N ALA A 46 2.16 7.31 -4.97
CA ALA A 46 2.11 8.22 -3.85
C ALA A 46 3.01 7.70 -2.72
N PRO A 47 4.10 8.39 -2.38
CA PRO A 47 4.88 8.11 -1.19
C PRO A 47 4.05 8.41 0.06
N ILE A 48 4.33 7.70 1.16
CA ILE A 48 3.57 7.82 2.41
C ILE A 48 4.54 7.82 3.57
N TYR A 49 4.36 8.76 4.49
CA TYR A 49 5.01 8.73 5.78
C TYR A 49 4.17 7.90 6.76
N GLU A 50 4.78 6.89 7.38
CA GLU A 50 4.09 5.96 8.28
C GLU A 50 4.24 6.35 9.75
N GLY A 51 5.30 7.10 10.08
CA GLY A 51 5.60 7.51 11.44
C GLY A 51 7.06 7.30 11.81
N TYR A 52 7.39 7.49 13.08
CA TYR A 52 8.75 7.35 13.58
C TYR A 52 8.82 6.57 14.90
N ILE A 53 9.99 5.99 15.13
CA ILE A 53 10.35 5.33 16.39
C ILE A 53 11.58 6.02 16.95
N ARG A 54 11.60 6.30 18.26
CA ARG A 54 12.81 6.69 18.99
C ARG A 54 13.46 5.43 19.53
N ASN A 55 14.70 5.20 19.11
CA ASN A 55 15.47 4.06 19.56
C ASN A 55 16.05 4.27 20.98
N PRO A 56 16.39 3.21 21.72
CA PRO A 56 16.96 3.33 23.06
C PRO A 56 18.29 4.11 23.13
N ASP A 57 19.04 4.16 22.03
CA ASP A 57 20.29 4.93 21.88
C ASP A 57 20.05 6.42 21.54
N GLY A 58 18.78 6.84 21.46
CA GLY A 58 18.35 8.18 21.12
C GLY A 58 18.23 8.46 19.64
N THR A 59 18.69 7.59 18.76
CA THR A 59 18.48 7.73 17.30
C THR A 59 17.01 7.63 16.94
N ILE A 60 16.65 8.10 15.75
CA ILE A 60 15.27 8.15 15.31
C ILE A 60 15.17 7.43 13.97
N ASP A 61 14.22 6.50 13.83
CA ASP A 61 13.89 5.84 12.57
C ASP A 61 12.57 6.36 12.05
N MET A 62 12.58 7.10 10.93
CA MET A 62 11.39 7.50 10.19
C MET A 62 11.03 6.47 9.14
N TRP A 63 9.82 5.93 9.21
CA TRP A 63 9.35 4.88 8.32
C TRP A 63 8.50 5.43 7.19
N PHE A 64 8.71 4.88 6.01
CA PHE A 64 8.01 5.23 4.79
C PHE A 64 7.44 4.00 4.07
N GLY A 65 6.32 4.21 3.43
CA GLY A 65 5.66 3.27 2.55
C GLY A 65 5.20 3.95 1.27
N TYR A 66 4.45 3.26 0.44
CA TYR A 66 3.91 3.86 -0.77
C TYR A 66 2.55 3.28 -1.17
N LEU A 67 1.82 4.00 -2.00
CA LEU A 67 0.65 3.52 -2.73
C LEU A 67 0.94 3.57 -4.23
N ASN A 68 1.08 2.40 -4.87
CA ASN A 68 1.02 2.34 -6.33
C ASN A 68 -0.45 2.44 -6.76
N ARG A 69 -0.80 3.50 -7.48
CA ARG A 69 -2.20 3.74 -7.90
C ARG A 69 -2.65 2.84 -9.05
N ASN A 70 -1.73 2.09 -9.66
CA ASN A 70 -2.01 1.11 -10.69
C ASN A 70 -2.41 -0.24 -10.09
N TYR A 71 -3.23 -0.99 -10.83
CA TYR A 71 -3.59 -2.36 -10.45
C TYR A 71 -2.67 -3.42 -11.06
N GLU A 72 -1.96 -3.09 -12.15
CA GLU A 72 -1.12 -4.06 -12.87
C GLU A 72 0.29 -3.52 -13.19
N GLU A 73 0.47 -2.20 -13.29
CA GLU A 73 1.73 -1.60 -13.67
C GLU A 73 2.72 -1.54 -12.52
N THR A 74 3.84 -2.21 -12.69
CA THR A 74 5.04 -1.98 -11.89
C THR A 74 5.79 -0.79 -12.46
N LEU A 75 6.09 0.19 -11.62
CA LEU A 75 6.85 1.37 -12.01
C LEU A 75 8.30 1.20 -11.55
N ASN A 76 9.24 1.50 -12.43
CA ASN A 76 10.66 1.63 -12.11
C ASN A 76 11.06 3.09 -12.21
N ILE A 77 11.33 3.72 -11.05
CA ILE A 77 11.68 5.13 -10.90
C ILE A 77 13.02 5.17 -10.18
N PRO A 78 14.14 5.24 -10.91
CA PRO A 78 15.46 5.25 -10.31
C PRO A 78 15.64 6.39 -9.30
N VAL A 79 16.46 6.14 -8.29
CA VAL A 79 16.85 7.19 -7.35
C VAL A 79 17.55 8.32 -8.10
N GLY A 80 17.07 9.55 -7.91
CA GLY A 80 17.50 10.74 -8.63
C GLY A 80 16.45 11.84 -8.62
N PRO A 81 16.32 12.65 -9.66
CA PRO A 81 15.39 13.77 -9.67
C PRO A 81 13.93 13.41 -9.43
N ASP A 82 13.50 12.24 -9.96
CA ASP A 82 12.12 11.76 -9.88
C ASP A 82 11.84 10.85 -8.67
N ASN A 83 12.86 10.51 -7.88
CA ASN A 83 12.76 9.68 -6.67
C ASN A 83 13.87 10.08 -5.71
N ASN A 84 13.61 11.05 -4.87
CA ASN A 84 14.62 11.61 -3.98
C ASN A 84 14.08 11.90 -2.57
N ILE A 85 15.00 11.92 -1.61
CA ILE A 85 14.74 12.30 -0.23
C ILE A 85 15.62 13.48 0.15
N GLN A 86 15.05 14.48 0.77
CA GLN A 86 15.74 15.67 1.25
C GLN A 86 15.31 16.00 2.68
N PRO A 87 16.21 16.54 3.48
CA PRO A 87 17.63 16.76 3.25
C PRO A 87 18.47 15.48 3.32
N GLY A 88 19.73 15.58 2.89
CA GLY A 88 20.72 14.51 3.01
C GLY A 88 20.65 13.43 1.94
N GLY A 89 19.77 13.58 0.92
CA GLY A 89 19.64 12.67 -0.21
C GLY A 89 20.47 13.05 -1.44
N PRO A 90 20.19 12.49 -2.65
CA PRO A 90 18.91 11.89 -3.03
C PRO A 90 18.64 10.49 -2.50
N ASP A 91 19.68 9.69 -2.20
CA ASP A 91 19.53 8.29 -1.76
C ASP A 91 19.57 8.17 -0.23
N ARG A 92 18.49 7.68 0.34
CA ARG A 92 18.36 7.37 1.77
C ARG A 92 17.80 5.96 1.99
N GLY A 93 17.94 5.06 1.01
CA GLY A 93 17.48 3.67 1.10
C GLY A 93 16.11 3.39 0.45
N GLN A 94 15.45 4.37 -0.18
CA GLN A 94 14.14 4.19 -0.81
C GLN A 94 14.17 3.21 -1.99
N PRO A 95 13.05 2.52 -2.31
CA PRO A 95 12.94 1.64 -3.46
C PRO A 95 13.00 2.42 -4.78
N SER A 96 13.42 1.76 -5.87
CA SER A 96 13.21 2.24 -7.23
C SER A 96 12.09 1.49 -7.95
N VAL A 97 11.66 0.35 -7.44
CA VAL A 97 10.64 -0.49 -8.05
C VAL A 97 9.38 -0.50 -7.18
N PHE A 98 8.26 -0.13 -7.77
CA PHE A 98 6.97 0.02 -7.10
C PHE A 98 5.97 -0.98 -7.67
N VAL A 99 5.70 -2.04 -6.94
CA VAL A 99 4.89 -3.17 -7.39
C VAL A 99 3.47 -3.07 -6.84
N PRO A 100 2.42 -3.22 -7.68
CA PRO A 100 1.08 -3.48 -7.19
C PRO A 100 0.98 -4.96 -6.82
N ARG A 101 0.97 -5.26 -5.53
CA ARG A 101 0.98 -6.64 -5.05
C ARG A 101 -0.35 -7.34 -5.21
N ARG A 102 -0.32 -8.61 -5.60
CA ARG A 102 -1.49 -9.49 -5.51
C ARG A 102 -1.47 -10.27 -4.20
N ARG A 103 -2.59 -10.22 -3.48
CA ARG A 103 -2.80 -11.05 -2.28
C ARG A 103 -3.39 -12.41 -2.68
N THR A 104 -3.25 -13.38 -1.81
CA THR A 104 -3.99 -14.65 -1.91
C THR A 104 -5.48 -14.37 -2.06
N GLY A 105 -6.14 -14.99 -3.04
CA GLY A 105 -7.53 -14.70 -3.38
C GLY A 105 -7.73 -13.61 -4.45
N GLY A 106 -6.65 -13.10 -5.07
CA GLY A 106 -6.70 -12.23 -6.25
C GLY A 106 -6.87 -10.74 -5.97
N ALA A 107 -7.08 -10.33 -4.71
CA ALA A 107 -7.13 -8.93 -4.35
C ALA A 107 -5.77 -8.25 -4.57
N VAL A 108 -5.77 -7.04 -5.12
CA VAL A 108 -4.55 -6.26 -5.34
C VAL A 108 -4.31 -5.34 -4.15
N ALA A 109 -3.22 -5.57 -3.42
CA ALA A 109 -2.72 -4.65 -2.43
C ALA A 109 -1.83 -3.62 -3.12
N ARG A 110 -2.34 -2.41 -3.25
CA ARG A 110 -1.61 -1.30 -3.87
C ARG A 110 -0.78 -0.51 -2.88
N ARG A 111 -1.12 -0.59 -1.59
CA ARG A 111 -0.40 0.05 -0.50
C ARG A 111 0.60 -0.92 0.12
N GLU A 112 1.82 -0.44 0.27
CA GLU A 112 2.92 -1.09 0.95
C GLU A 112 3.34 -0.23 2.13
N ASN A 113 3.21 -0.79 3.34
CA ASN A 113 3.53 -0.09 4.57
C ASN A 113 4.96 -0.44 5.01
N TYR A 114 5.62 0.49 5.70
CA TYR A 114 6.92 0.26 6.33
C TYR A 114 7.98 -0.33 5.40
N VAL A 115 8.05 0.18 4.16
CA VAL A 115 8.93 -0.36 3.11
C VAL A 115 10.40 -0.11 3.40
N PHE A 116 10.72 1.07 3.92
CA PHE A 116 12.08 1.44 4.33
C PHE A 116 12.04 2.49 5.43
N ARG A 117 13.20 2.68 6.04
CA ARG A 117 13.37 3.71 7.06
C ARG A 117 14.53 4.64 6.72
N VAL A 118 14.40 5.88 7.17
CA VAL A 118 15.47 6.86 7.21
C VAL A 118 15.91 7.02 8.65
N SER A 119 17.13 6.57 8.96
CA SER A 119 17.70 6.73 10.29
C SER A 119 18.31 8.12 10.44
N LEU A 120 18.01 8.76 11.56
CA LEU A 120 18.42 10.11 11.92
C LEU A 120 19.21 10.09 13.25
N PRO A 121 20.16 11.01 13.44
CA PRO A 121 20.92 11.09 14.67
C PRO A 121 20.03 11.54 15.85
N ALA A 122 20.51 11.33 17.06
CA ALA A 122 19.79 11.69 18.28
C ALA A 122 19.56 13.20 18.46
N ASP A 123 20.43 14.01 17.87
CA ASP A 123 20.40 15.47 17.87
C ASP A 123 19.71 16.09 16.64
N PHE A 124 18.95 15.27 15.89
CA PHE A 124 18.17 15.76 14.75
C PHE A 124 17.16 16.83 15.20
N ASP A 125 17.12 17.95 14.49
CA ASP A 125 16.21 19.05 14.79
C ASP A 125 14.74 18.59 14.61
N PRO A 126 13.92 18.64 15.67
CA PRO A 126 12.52 18.22 15.57
C PRO A 126 11.66 19.07 14.62
N GLU A 127 12.09 20.29 14.32
CA GLU A 127 11.39 21.16 13.36
C GLU A 127 11.78 20.88 11.89
N GLU A 128 12.85 20.10 11.67
CA GLU A 128 13.29 19.73 10.33
C GLU A 128 12.43 18.58 9.76
N GLU A 129 12.13 18.68 8.47
CA GLU A 129 11.31 17.70 7.76
C GLU A 129 12.19 16.80 6.88
N ILE A 130 11.85 15.51 6.83
CA ILE A 130 12.40 14.59 5.83
C ILE A 130 11.34 14.40 4.74
N VAL A 131 11.63 14.83 3.53
CA VAL A 131 10.66 14.82 2.43
C VAL A 131 11.07 13.82 1.36
N TRP A 132 10.26 12.79 1.18
CA TRP A 132 10.38 11.86 0.06
C TRP A 132 9.49 12.32 -1.10
N THR A 133 10.09 12.61 -2.25
CA THR A 133 9.42 13.07 -3.46
C THR A 133 9.49 11.98 -4.54
N VAL A 134 8.37 11.65 -5.15
CA VAL A 134 8.27 10.70 -6.26
C VAL A 134 7.48 11.31 -7.41
N THR A 135 8.05 11.26 -8.62
CA THR A 135 7.41 11.71 -9.85
C THR A 135 7.22 10.54 -10.81
N ALA A 136 6.00 10.32 -11.26
CA ALA A 136 5.68 9.31 -12.27
C ALA A 136 4.51 9.77 -13.14
N HIS A 137 4.54 9.46 -14.43
CA HIS A 137 3.50 9.86 -15.40
C HIS A 137 3.14 11.36 -15.33
N GLY A 138 4.15 12.21 -15.11
CA GLY A 138 3.99 13.67 -15.03
C GLY A 138 3.32 14.19 -13.77
N LYS A 139 3.14 13.35 -12.76
CA LYS A 139 2.61 13.74 -11.44
C LYS A 139 3.65 13.52 -10.36
N THR A 140 3.76 14.50 -9.48
CA THR A 140 4.67 14.50 -8.34
C THR A 140 3.86 14.46 -7.06
N ASP A 141 4.16 13.49 -6.20
CA ASP A 141 3.64 13.40 -4.83
C ASP A 141 4.79 13.44 -3.82
N ARG A 142 4.47 13.84 -2.59
CA ARG A 142 5.44 13.97 -1.50
C ARG A 142 4.91 13.34 -0.23
N ALA A 143 5.79 12.66 0.49
CA ALA A 143 5.60 12.28 1.89
C ALA A 143 6.49 13.15 2.75
N VAL A 144 5.90 13.80 3.76
CA VAL A 144 6.62 14.68 4.67
C VAL A 144 6.70 14.01 6.04
N GLY A 145 7.89 13.58 6.40
CA GLY A 145 8.21 13.03 7.72
C GLY A 145 8.47 14.14 8.73
N ARG A 146 7.74 14.09 9.87
CA ARG A 146 7.82 15.05 10.97
C ARG A 146 7.85 14.34 12.30
N LEU A 147 8.54 14.95 13.27
CA LEU A 147 8.62 14.45 14.64
C LEU A 147 7.52 15.05 15.52
N ILE A 148 6.26 14.78 15.18
CA ILE A 148 5.12 15.17 16.01
C ILE A 148 4.49 13.93 16.67
N ASP A 149 3.97 14.08 17.86
CA ASP A 149 3.46 12.96 18.68
C ASP A 149 2.40 12.13 17.98
N LEU A 150 1.62 12.73 17.08
CA LEU A 150 0.62 12.03 16.29
C LEU A 150 1.22 10.91 15.40
N TYR A 151 2.47 11.05 15.00
CA TYR A 151 3.19 10.09 14.16
C TYR A 151 4.17 9.21 14.94
N ALA A 152 4.23 9.35 16.26
CA ALA A 152 5.01 8.45 17.06
C ALA A 152 4.41 7.04 17.00
N LEU A 153 5.20 6.08 16.55
CA LEU A 153 4.80 4.67 16.54
C LEU A 153 5.10 4.10 17.92
N GLU A 154 4.09 3.50 18.52
CA GLU A 154 4.29 2.79 19.77
C GLU A 154 5.05 1.49 19.51
N PRO A 155 6.06 1.16 20.33
CA PRO A 155 6.68 -0.15 20.27
C PRO A 155 5.62 -1.23 20.56
N PRO A 156 5.71 -2.42 19.98
CA PRO A 156 4.78 -3.49 20.26
C PRO A 156 4.70 -3.74 21.76
N THR A 157 3.48 -3.68 22.31
CA THR A 157 3.21 -3.86 23.75
C THR A 157 3.14 -5.32 24.17
N ASN A 158 3.22 -6.24 23.22
CA ASN A 158 3.26 -7.69 23.43
C ASN A 158 4.71 -8.18 23.50
N GLU A 159 4.91 -9.37 24.01
CA GLU A 159 6.24 -10.02 24.12
C GLU A 159 6.85 -10.37 22.75
N ASN A 160 6.23 -9.97 21.65
CA ASN A 160 6.66 -10.26 20.30
C ASN A 160 7.99 -9.55 19.97
N THR A 161 8.96 -10.32 19.53
CA THR A 161 10.22 -9.85 18.99
C THR A 161 10.12 -9.82 17.47
N PRO A 162 10.42 -8.68 16.80
CA PRO A 162 10.41 -8.62 15.34
C PRO A 162 11.31 -9.69 14.70
N PRO A 163 10.89 -10.28 13.56
CA PRO A 163 11.71 -11.24 12.84
C PRO A 163 13.09 -10.70 12.49
N THR A 164 14.12 -11.54 12.60
CA THR A 164 15.46 -11.22 12.13
C THR A 164 15.75 -11.93 10.82
N VAL A 165 16.38 -11.21 9.87
CA VAL A 165 16.77 -11.72 8.56
C VAL A 165 18.25 -11.49 8.35
N ARG A 166 19.00 -12.54 7.99
CA ARG A 166 20.40 -12.46 7.60
C ARG A 166 20.53 -12.95 6.16
N LEU A 167 21.11 -12.13 5.29
CA LEU A 167 21.38 -12.53 3.91
C LEU A 167 22.61 -13.47 3.91
N GLY A 168 22.51 -14.59 3.21
CA GLY A 168 23.53 -15.62 3.12
C GLY A 168 24.30 -15.60 1.80
N PHE A 169 24.36 -14.45 1.12
CA PHE A 169 25.11 -14.29 -0.13
C PHE A 169 25.91 -12.99 -0.10
N GLU A 170 27.05 -13.03 -0.80
CA GLU A 170 27.91 -11.86 -0.99
C GLU A 170 27.59 -11.20 -2.34
N PRO A 171 27.80 -9.87 -2.46
CA PRO A 171 27.68 -9.18 -3.74
C PRO A 171 28.55 -9.86 -4.79
N SER A 172 27.94 -10.21 -5.92
CA SER A 172 28.62 -10.94 -6.99
C SER A 172 28.22 -10.41 -8.37
N GLN A 173 29.10 -10.61 -9.36
CA GLN A 173 28.80 -10.27 -10.74
C GLN A 173 28.33 -11.51 -11.48
N ILE A 174 27.20 -11.38 -12.17
CA ILE A 174 26.66 -12.41 -13.05
C ILE A 174 26.37 -11.82 -14.45
N THR A 175 26.34 -12.68 -15.45
CA THR A 175 25.93 -12.27 -16.80
C THR A 175 24.42 -12.08 -16.87
N VAL A 176 23.97 -11.18 -17.74
CA VAL A 176 22.53 -11.03 -18.06
C VAL A 176 21.97 -12.38 -18.54
N ALA A 177 20.76 -12.70 -18.16
CA ALA A 177 20.11 -14.01 -18.31
C ALA A 177 20.78 -15.16 -17.53
N GLY A 178 21.89 -14.94 -16.87
CA GLY A 178 22.41 -15.85 -15.84
C GLY A 178 21.49 -15.85 -14.60
N SER A 179 21.61 -16.90 -13.80
CA SER A 179 20.86 -17.00 -12.55
C SER A 179 21.79 -17.07 -11.36
N ILE A 180 21.34 -16.52 -10.23
CA ILE A 180 22.04 -16.62 -8.95
C ILE A 180 21.09 -17.14 -7.89
N MET A 181 21.57 -18.01 -7.02
CA MET A 181 20.83 -18.43 -5.85
C MET A 181 21.05 -17.42 -4.72
N LEU A 182 19.96 -16.85 -4.24
CA LEU A 182 19.93 -15.97 -3.07
C LEU A 182 19.45 -16.78 -1.87
N THR A 183 20.13 -16.63 -0.75
CA THR A 183 19.77 -17.31 0.51
C THR A 183 19.57 -16.29 1.61
N ALA A 184 18.67 -16.61 2.53
CA ALA A 184 18.47 -15.86 3.75
C ALA A 184 18.25 -16.81 4.92
N THR A 185 18.74 -16.45 6.08
CA THR A 185 18.46 -17.15 7.34
C THR A 185 17.53 -16.28 8.18
N ILE A 186 16.48 -16.89 8.70
CA ILE A 186 15.41 -16.17 9.40
C ILE A 186 15.19 -16.79 10.77
N SER A 187 14.99 -15.91 11.76
CA SER A 187 14.57 -16.29 13.10
C SER A 187 13.41 -15.41 13.54
N ASP A 188 12.39 -15.99 14.14
CA ASP A 188 11.18 -15.37 14.65
C ASP A 188 10.63 -16.14 15.84
N ASP A 189 10.14 -15.47 16.87
CA ASP A 189 9.59 -16.12 18.07
C ASP A 189 8.20 -16.71 17.88
N GLY A 190 7.57 -16.47 16.72
CA GLY A 190 6.26 -16.98 16.37
C GLY A 190 5.09 -16.27 17.06
N LEU A 191 5.34 -15.12 17.66
CA LEU A 191 4.32 -14.29 18.28
C LEU A 191 3.86 -13.17 17.34
N PRO A 192 2.61 -12.68 17.48
CA PRO A 192 1.51 -13.31 18.26
C PRO A 192 1.02 -14.62 17.63
N VAL A 193 0.53 -15.54 18.43
CA VAL A 193 0.04 -16.89 17.99
C VAL A 193 -1.24 -16.78 17.16
N ASN A 194 -1.28 -15.90 16.23
CA ASN A 194 -2.43 -15.63 15.37
C ASN A 194 -2.06 -16.05 13.94
N GLN A 195 -2.86 -16.93 13.32
CA GLN A 195 -2.59 -17.42 11.96
C GLN A 195 -2.47 -16.32 10.89
N ARG A 196 -3.01 -15.12 11.15
CA ARG A 196 -2.95 -13.99 10.21
C ARG A 196 -1.63 -13.23 10.26
N ASP A 197 -0.91 -13.35 11.38
CA ASP A 197 0.27 -12.55 11.68
C ASP A 197 1.56 -13.39 11.69
N ARG A 198 1.52 -14.58 11.10
CA ARG A 198 2.71 -15.43 10.94
C ARG A 198 3.75 -14.74 10.08
N ALA A 199 5.00 -14.88 10.45
CA ALA A 199 6.11 -14.44 9.64
C ALA A 199 5.99 -15.01 8.21
N ASN A 200 6.19 -14.15 7.21
CA ASN A 200 6.12 -14.51 5.80
C ASN A 200 7.34 -13.93 5.11
N VAL A 201 8.05 -14.75 4.35
CA VAL A 201 9.22 -14.31 3.60
C VAL A 201 8.89 -14.22 2.13
N ARG A 202 9.13 -13.04 1.61
CA ARG A 202 8.97 -12.75 0.20
C ARG A 202 10.23 -12.11 -0.34
N TRP A 203 10.62 -12.55 -1.51
CA TRP A 203 11.70 -11.98 -2.28
C TRP A 203 11.13 -10.98 -3.28
N GLU A 204 11.71 -9.82 -3.36
CA GLU A 204 11.20 -8.74 -4.21
C GLU A 204 12.32 -8.01 -4.92
N HIS A 205 12.01 -7.57 -6.14
CA HIS A 205 12.83 -6.61 -6.84
C HIS A 205 12.64 -5.24 -6.19
N TYR A 206 13.62 -4.81 -5.42
CA TYR A 206 13.58 -3.57 -4.66
C TYR A 206 14.19 -2.39 -5.43
N ARG A 207 15.33 -2.64 -6.09
CA ARG A 207 16.08 -1.66 -6.88
C ARG A 207 16.67 -2.32 -8.10
N GLY A 208 17.04 -1.48 -9.10
CA GLY A 208 17.72 -1.88 -10.30
C GLY A 208 16.86 -1.78 -11.55
N PRO A 209 17.48 -1.83 -12.73
CA PRO A 209 16.79 -1.72 -14.01
C PRO A 209 16.10 -3.03 -14.42
N GLY A 210 15.20 -2.91 -15.40
CA GLY A 210 14.53 -4.04 -16.02
C GLY A 210 13.64 -4.83 -15.09
N THR A 211 13.63 -6.15 -15.26
CA THR A 211 12.82 -7.10 -14.51
C THR A 211 13.69 -8.15 -13.84
N VAL A 212 13.39 -8.45 -12.58
CA VAL A 212 13.97 -9.58 -11.85
C VAL A 212 12.92 -10.67 -11.73
N THR A 213 13.23 -11.87 -12.22
CA THR A 213 12.40 -13.06 -12.02
C THR A 213 12.94 -13.83 -10.82
N LEU A 214 12.08 -14.04 -9.83
CA LEU A 214 12.40 -14.75 -8.58
C LEU A 214 11.63 -16.07 -8.56
N ASN A 215 12.33 -17.19 -8.28
CA ASN A 215 11.71 -18.52 -8.25
C ASN A 215 12.29 -19.38 -7.10
N PRO A 216 11.47 -19.71 -6.08
CA PRO A 216 10.13 -19.19 -5.82
C PRO A 216 10.14 -17.72 -5.36
N PRO A 217 9.12 -16.92 -5.67
CA PRO A 217 9.03 -15.54 -5.18
C PRO A 217 8.67 -15.45 -3.70
N GLN A 218 8.10 -16.52 -3.15
CA GLN A 218 7.76 -16.66 -1.74
C GLN A 218 8.33 -17.96 -1.23
N SER A 219 8.86 -17.91 -0.02
CA SER A 219 9.31 -19.10 0.69
C SER A 219 8.32 -19.32 1.84
N PRO A 220 7.39 -20.29 1.69
CA PRO A 220 6.44 -20.58 2.75
C PRO A 220 7.18 -21.17 3.95
N PHE A 221 6.84 -20.69 5.14
CA PHE A 221 7.18 -21.41 6.36
C PHE A 221 6.34 -22.70 6.43
N PRO A 222 6.87 -23.75 7.04
CA PRO A 222 6.07 -24.95 7.33
C PRO A 222 4.81 -24.56 8.10
N GLU A 223 3.66 -25.09 7.68
CA GLU A 223 2.35 -24.71 8.25
C GLU A 223 2.24 -24.95 9.76
N ASP A 224 3.04 -25.88 10.28
CA ASP A 224 3.02 -26.32 11.67
C ASP A 224 4.02 -25.60 12.58
N VAL A 225 4.82 -24.67 12.04
CA VAL A 225 5.87 -23.97 12.79
C VAL A 225 5.40 -22.58 13.16
N THR A 226 5.29 -22.33 14.46
CA THR A 226 4.97 -21.00 14.99
C THR A 226 6.24 -20.16 15.20
N ALA A 227 7.30 -20.76 15.75
CA ALA A 227 8.59 -20.11 15.92
C ALA A 227 9.63 -20.75 15.00
N VAL A 228 10.51 -19.94 14.40
CA VAL A 228 11.62 -20.41 13.57
C VAL A 228 12.95 -19.90 14.10
N SER A 229 13.95 -20.75 14.10
CA SER A 229 15.31 -20.41 14.50
C SER A 229 16.27 -20.80 13.38
N ASP A 230 17.05 -19.84 12.91
CA ASP A 230 18.08 -20.02 11.88
C ASP A 230 17.59 -20.85 10.66
N THR A 231 16.32 -20.61 10.26
CA THR A 231 15.73 -21.32 9.12
C THR A 231 16.25 -20.71 7.83
N ALA A 232 16.91 -21.53 7.00
CA ALA A 232 17.45 -21.13 5.71
C ALA A 232 16.35 -21.18 4.63
N LEU A 233 16.21 -20.12 3.89
CA LEU A 233 15.30 -19.98 2.74
C LEU A 233 16.09 -19.52 1.52
N SER A 234 15.65 -19.94 0.33
CA SER A 234 16.35 -19.58 -0.90
C SER A 234 15.38 -19.25 -2.04
N THR A 235 15.88 -18.47 -2.99
CA THR A 235 15.25 -18.22 -4.27
C THR A 235 16.32 -18.14 -5.35
N THR A 236 15.94 -18.38 -6.59
CA THR A 236 16.79 -18.12 -7.76
C THR A 236 16.36 -16.83 -8.41
N ALA A 237 17.29 -15.89 -8.59
CA ALA A 237 17.07 -14.63 -9.28
C ALA A 237 17.67 -14.66 -10.68
N THR A 238 16.90 -14.17 -11.68
CA THR A 238 17.35 -13.96 -13.06
C THR A 238 17.02 -12.53 -13.48
N PHE A 239 17.95 -11.87 -14.16
CA PHE A 239 17.89 -10.45 -14.49
C PHE A 239 17.73 -10.26 -16.00
N SER A 240 16.83 -9.38 -16.42
CA SER A 240 16.58 -9.09 -17.84
C SER A 240 17.54 -8.07 -18.45
N GLU A 241 18.17 -7.25 -17.61
CA GLU A 241 19.04 -6.14 -18.03
C GLU A 241 20.28 -6.05 -17.15
N PRO A 242 21.39 -5.46 -17.66
CA PRO A 242 22.56 -5.19 -16.85
C PRO A 242 22.30 -4.03 -15.89
N GLY A 243 22.84 -4.13 -14.65
CA GLY A 243 22.69 -3.09 -13.65
C GLY A 243 23.14 -3.53 -12.26
N THR A 244 22.94 -2.66 -11.30
CA THR A 244 23.08 -2.95 -9.87
C THR A 244 21.69 -3.11 -9.27
N PHE A 245 21.50 -4.18 -8.49
CA PHE A 245 20.23 -4.58 -7.91
C PHE A 245 20.31 -4.67 -6.40
#